data_33dad429c9857cfc513d3b972e7b7875
#
_entry.id   33dad429c9857cfc513d3b972e7b7875
#
_cell.length_a   1.000
_cell.length_b   1.000
_cell.length_c   1.000
_cell.angle_alpha   90.00
_cell.angle_beta   90.00
_cell.angle_gamma   90.00
#
_symmetry.space_group_name_H-M   'P 1'
#
loop_
_entity.id
_entity.type
_entity.pdbx_description
1 polymer ?
#
loop_
_entity_poly.entity_id
_entity_poly.type
_entity_poly.pdbx_seq_one_letter_code
_entity_poly.pdbx_strand_id
1 'polypeptide(L)'
;MSNIDVAAIVFTDDTGRVLCVRKRTSPRFQLPGGKPEGDETKVHTAIRETREEIGIDVDAEQLSYLGTFTAKASNEPGHTVTSTVFLHVGVPTDPAPDAEIAEAAWIDPADHTGVEL
;
A
#
# COMPACT_ATOMS: atom_id res chain seq x y z
N MET A 1 -22.15 -4.06 10.23
CA MET A 1 -20.95 -4.24 9.39
C MET A 1 -20.32 -2.89 9.19
N SER A 2 -19.04 -2.82 9.34
CA SER A 2 -18.31 -1.58 9.15
C SER A 2 -17.36 -1.68 7.96
N ASN A 3 -17.08 -0.53 7.37
CA ASN A 3 -16.15 -0.41 6.28
C ASN A 3 -14.87 0.25 6.79
N ILE A 4 -13.74 -0.32 6.39
CA ILE A 4 -12.43 0.22 6.73
C ILE A 4 -11.88 0.91 5.47
N ASP A 5 -11.61 2.21 5.58
CA ASP A 5 -11.00 2.97 4.49
C ASP A 5 -9.48 2.94 4.62
N VAL A 6 -8.81 2.66 3.52
CA VAL A 6 -7.34 2.74 3.45
C VAL A 6 -6.93 3.44 2.16
N ALA A 7 -5.72 3.93 2.15
CA ALA A 7 -5.09 4.50 0.96
C ALA A 7 -3.74 3.82 0.74
N ALA A 8 -3.42 3.54 -0.50
CA ALA A 8 -2.23 2.77 -0.86
C ALA A 8 -1.60 3.29 -2.15
N ILE A 9 -0.33 2.94 -2.36
CA ILE A 9 0.41 3.34 -3.54
C ILE A 9 0.93 2.11 -4.26
N VAL A 10 0.80 2.11 -5.59
CA VAL A 10 1.45 1.14 -6.46
C VAL A 10 2.73 1.76 -7.00
N PHE A 11 3.87 1.20 -6.62
CA PHE A 11 5.16 1.50 -7.23
C PHE A 11 5.53 0.37 -8.16
N THR A 12 5.99 0.69 -9.35
CA THR A 12 6.44 -0.33 -10.30
C THR A 12 7.91 -0.10 -10.64
N ASP A 13 8.64 -1.18 -10.90
CA ASP A 13 9.98 -1.08 -11.45
C ASP A 13 9.95 -1.20 -12.98
N ASP A 14 11.11 -1.12 -13.62
CA ASP A 14 11.21 -1.18 -15.09
C ASP A 14 10.89 -2.55 -15.67
N THR A 15 10.72 -3.58 -14.85
CA THR A 15 10.29 -4.91 -15.29
C THR A 15 8.80 -5.15 -15.03
N GLY A 16 8.09 -4.17 -14.47
CA GLY A 16 6.66 -4.30 -14.15
C GLY A 16 6.36 -4.96 -12.83
N ARG A 17 7.37 -5.20 -11.98
CA ARG A 17 7.13 -5.72 -10.63
C ARG A 17 6.58 -4.61 -9.73
N VAL A 18 5.80 -5.01 -8.74
CA VAL A 18 5.11 -4.10 -7.82
C VAL A 18 5.75 -4.20 -6.44
N LEU A 19 6.00 -3.04 -5.83
CA LEU A 19 6.55 -2.98 -4.48
C LEU A 19 5.47 -3.33 -3.46
N CYS A 20 5.72 -4.37 -2.67
CA CYS A 20 4.83 -4.80 -1.60
C CYS A 20 5.58 -4.85 -0.27
N VAL A 21 4.83 -4.72 0.81
CA VAL A 21 5.36 -4.76 2.16
C VAL A 21 4.68 -5.86 2.95
N ARG A 22 5.38 -6.39 3.96
CA ARG A 22 4.83 -7.38 4.86
C ARG A 22 5.00 -6.91 6.29
N LYS A 23 3.89 -6.87 7.03
CA LYS A 23 3.93 -6.53 8.46
C LYS A 23 4.50 -7.69 9.26
N ARG A 24 5.15 -7.39 10.39
CA ARG A 24 5.74 -8.39 11.27
C ARG A 24 4.71 -9.38 11.80
N THR A 25 3.45 -8.98 11.87
CA THR A 25 2.35 -9.79 12.42
C THR A 25 1.57 -10.53 11.33
N SER A 26 2.01 -10.48 10.07
CA SER A 26 1.29 -11.09 8.96
C SER A 26 2.23 -11.88 8.06
N PRO A 27 1.78 -13.04 7.53
CA PRO A 27 2.54 -13.78 6.52
C PRO A 27 2.32 -13.23 5.09
N ARG A 28 1.42 -12.26 4.91
CA ARG A 28 1.02 -11.79 3.59
C ARG A 28 1.62 -10.44 3.25
N PHE A 29 1.99 -10.29 1.98
CA PHE A 29 2.40 -9.02 1.41
C PHE A 29 1.18 -8.20 1.00
N GLN A 30 1.33 -6.89 1.08
CA GLN A 30 0.30 -5.94 0.69
C GLN A 30 0.95 -4.68 0.12
N LEU A 31 0.15 -3.82 -0.51
CA LEU A 31 0.64 -2.52 -0.97
C LEU A 31 1.01 -1.65 0.24
N PRO A 32 2.02 -0.77 0.11
CA PRO A 32 2.29 0.22 1.15
C PRO A 32 1.11 1.17 1.27
N GLY A 33 0.68 1.43 2.50
CA GLY A 33 -0.46 2.30 2.77
C GLY A 33 -1.07 2.03 4.13
N GLY A 34 -2.17 2.67 4.42
CA GLY A 34 -2.85 2.51 5.69
C GLY A 34 -4.10 3.37 5.81
N LYS A 35 -4.55 3.55 7.05
CA LYS A 35 -5.78 4.26 7.38
C LYS A 35 -5.56 5.76 7.52
N PRO A 36 -6.51 6.60 7.04
CA PRO A 36 -6.45 8.04 7.30
C PRO A 36 -6.47 8.36 8.80
N GLU A 37 -5.77 9.42 9.17
CA GLU A 37 -5.83 9.98 10.51
C GLU A 37 -6.55 11.33 10.46
N GLY A 38 -7.55 11.52 11.33
CA GLY A 38 -8.29 12.78 11.40
C GLY A 38 -8.91 13.16 10.05
N ASP A 39 -8.65 14.39 9.62
CA ASP A 39 -9.16 14.94 8.36
C ASP A 39 -8.25 14.72 7.17
N GLU A 40 -7.32 13.81 7.28
CA GLU A 40 -6.33 13.52 6.25
C GLU A 40 -7.00 13.08 4.95
N THR A 41 -6.54 13.63 3.82
CA THR A 41 -6.99 13.16 2.51
C THR A 41 -6.35 11.80 2.20
N LYS A 42 -6.94 11.06 1.26
CA LYS A 42 -6.40 9.76 0.86
C LYS A 42 -4.98 9.88 0.30
N VAL A 43 -4.70 10.95 -0.46
CA VAL A 43 -3.35 11.22 -0.97
C VAL A 43 -2.36 11.42 0.18
N HIS A 44 -2.70 12.23 1.14
CA HIS A 44 -1.84 12.48 2.29
C HIS A 44 -1.63 11.22 3.13
N THR A 45 -2.68 10.43 3.30
CA THR A 45 -2.59 9.14 4.01
C THR A 45 -1.59 8.21 3.32
N ALA A 46 -1.71 8.06 2.01
CA ALA A 46 -0.83 7.20 1.23
C ALA A 46 0.63 7.65 1.34
N ILE A 47 0.87 8.94 1.24
CA ILE A 47 2.22 9.52 1.35
C ILE A 47 2.79 9.30 2.75
N ARG A 48 2.02 9.61 3.79
CA ARG A 48 2.46 9.46 5.18
C ARG A 48 2.76 8.01 5.53
N GLU A 49 1.86 7.11 5.22
CA GLU A 49 2.02 5.69 5.52
C GLU A 49 3.22 5.08 4.79
N THR A 50 3.42 5.45 3.53
CA THR A 50 4.58 4.97 2.76
C THR A 50 5.89 5.44 3.39
N ARG A 51 5.94 6.68 3.85
CA ARG A 51 7.12 7.22 4.52
C ARG A 51 7.39 6.48 5.83
N GLU A 52 6.35 6.25 6.62
CA GLU A 52 6.47 5.53 7.90
C GLU A 52 6.91 4.08 7.69
N GLU A 53 6.36 3.41 6.70
CA GLU A 53 6.58 1.99 6.47
C GLU A 53 7.92 1.67 5.81
N ILE A 54 8.31 2.44 4.80
CA ILE A 54 9.47 2.11 3.98
C ILE A 54 10.40 3.29 3.70
N GLY A 55 10.19 4.42 4.33
CA GLY A 55 11.12 5.55 4.25
C GLY A 55 11.18 6.25 2.91
N ILE A 56 10.21 6.04 2.04
CA ILE A 56 10.15 6.71 0.73
C ILE A 56 9.35 7.99 0.85
N ASP A 57 9.95 9.11 0.46
CA ASP A 57 9.28 10.39 0.37
C ASP A 57 8.63 10.52 -1.01
N VAL A 58 7.31 10.66 -1.02
CA VAL A 58 6.53 10.73 -2.24
C VAL A 58 6.01 12.14 -2.44
N ASP A 59 6.18 12.66 -3.65
CA ASP A 59 5.59 13.91 -4.07
C ASP A 59 4.17 13.63 -4.61
N ALA A 60 3.18 14.37 -4.12
CA ALA A 60 1.80 14.20 -4.57
C ALA A 60 1.63 14.35 -6.08
N GLU A 61 2.48 15.18 -6.71
CA GLU A 61 2.44 15.37 -8.17
C GLU A 61 2.86 14.12 -8.95
N GLN A 62 3.54 13.19 -8.29
CA GLN A 62 3.95 11.91 -8.89
C GLN A 62 2.88 10.85 -8.78
N LEU A 63 1.76 11.15 -8.13
CA LEU A 63 0.68 10.19 -7.93
C LEU A 63 -0.48 10.45 -8.87
N SER A 64 -1.00 9.37 -9.48
CA SER A 64 -2.21 9.37 -10.28
C SER A 64 -3.23 8.45 -9.62
N TYR A 65 -4.49 8.87 -9.57
CA TYR A 65 -5.55 8.01 -9.04
C TYR A 65 -5.72 6.79 -9.95
N LEU A 66 -5.55 5.61 -9.39
CA LEU A 66 -5.69 4.36 -10.13
C LEU A 66 -7.10 3.80 -10.02
N GLY A 67 -7.68 3.80 -8.84
CA GLY A 67 -9.02 3.27 -8.62
C GLY A 67 -9.33 3.07 -7.15
N THR A 68 -10.59 2.72 -6.91
CA THR A 68 -11.07 2.38 -5.57
C THR A 68 -11.62 0.96 -5.60
N PHE A 69 -11.16 0.13 -4.69
CA PHE A 69 -11.47 -1.29 -4.67
C PHE A 69 -12.03 -1.68 -3.30
N THR A 70 -13.08 -2.48 -3.28
CA THR A 70 -13.69 -2.94 -2.05
C THR A 70 -13.63 -4.46 -1.98
N ALA A 71 -13.19 -4.97 -0.83
CA ALA A 71 -13.09 -6.41 -0.59
C ALA A 71 -13.45 -6.71 0.86
N LYS A 72 -13.70 -7.99 1.16
CA LYS A 72 -13.89 -8.42 2.55
C LYS A 72 -12.56 -8.33 3.28
N ALA A 73 -12.60 -7.84 4.53
CA ALA A 73 -11.41 -7.81 5.37
C ALA A 73 -11.02 -9.23 5.76
N SER A 74 -9.79 -9.62 5.44
CA SER A 74 -9.34 -11.01 5.68
C SER A 74 -9.22 -11.36 7.17
N ASN A 75 -8.94 -10.37 8.02
CA ASN A 75 -8.73 -10.58 9.44
C ASN A 75 -9.89 -10.09 10.32
N GLU A 76 -10.94 -9.57 9.72
CA GLU A 76 -12.06 -8.96 10.46
C GLU A 76 -13.38 -9.39 9.81
N PRO A 77 -13.92 -10.56 10.21
CA PRO A 77 -15.20 -11.04 9.65
C PRO A 77 -16.34 -10.03 9.84
N GLY A 78 -17.13 -9.83 8.81
CA GLY A 78 -18.23 -8.86 8.83
C GLY A 78 -17.83 -7.44 8.48
N HIS A 79 -16.55 -7.21 8.17
CA HIS A 79 -16.05 -5.91 7.74
C HIS A 79 -15.62 -5.94 6.28
N THR A 80 -15.63 -4.78 5.63
CA THR A 80 -15.09 -4.59 4.30
C THR A 80 -13.95 -3.59 4.35
N VAL A 81 -13.04 -3.68 3.38
CA VAL A 81 -11.95 -2.72 3.20
C VAL A 81 -12.15 -2.03 1.87
N THR A 82 -12.19 -0.70 1.89
CA THR A 82 -12.23 0.11 0.67
C THR A 82 -10.86 0.77 0.51
N SER A 83 -10.15 0.37 -0.53
CA SER A 83 -8.81 0.86 -0.82
C SER A 83 -8.84 1.90 -1.92
N THR A 84 -8.40 3.10 -1.62
CA THR A 84 -8.14 4.14 -2.62
C THR A 84 -6.68 4.00 -3.03
N VAL A 85 -6.43 3.68 -4.29
CA VAL A 85 -5.11 3.31 -4.78
C VAL A 85 -4.59 4.34 -5.76
N PHE A 86 -3.35 4.74 -5.58
CA PHE A 86 -2.64 5.68 -6.45
C PHE A 86 -1.47 4.98 -7.13
N LEU A 87 -1.22 5.34 -8.38
CA LEU A 87 -0.07 4.87 -9.14
C LEU A 87 1.05 5.92 -9.05
N HIS A 88 2.24 5.49 -8.65
CA HIS A 88 3.41 6.35 -8.62
C HIS A 88 4.10 6.33 -9.99
N VAL A 89 4.37 7.52 -10.53
CA VAL A 89 5.10 7.67 -11.79
C VAL A 89 6.60 7.71 -11.50
N GLY A 90 7.34 6.83 -12.18
CA GLY A 90 8.79 6.71 -12.01
C GLY A 90 9.18 5.66 -10.99
N VAL A 91 10.46 5.34 -10.95
CA VAL A 91 11.02 4.36 -10.02
C VAL A 91 11.38 5.06 -8.71
N PRO A 92 10.90 4.58 -7.56
CA PRO A 92 11.23 5.20 -6.28
C PRO A 92 12.65 4.87 -5.85
N THR A 93 13.12 5.56 -4.80
CA THR A 93 14.36 5.19 -4.12
C THR A 93 14.19 3.82 -3.45
N ASP A 94 15.30 3.21 -3.04
CA ASP A 94 15.24 1.91 -2.39
C ASP A 94 14.41 1.96 -1.10
N PRO A 95 13.48 1.02 -0.91
CA PRO A 95 12.71 0.98 0.32
C PRO A 95 13.57 0.57 1.52
N ALA A 96 13.28 1.19 2.66
CA ALA A 96 13.93 0.88 3.94
C ALA A 96 12.84 0.53 4.94
N PRO A 97 12.51 -0.77 5.10
CA PRO A 97 11.46 -1.19 6.04
C PRO A 97 11.69 -0.65 7.44
N ASP A 98 10.64 -0.14 8.06
CA ASP A 98 10.67 0.46 9.37
C ASP A 98 9.35 0.21 10.11
N ALA A 99 9.28 0.60 11.37
CA ALA A 99 8.11 0.45 12.22
C ALA A 99 7.64 -1.02 12.25
N GLU A 100 6.42 -1.29 11.87
CA GLU A 100 5.83 -2.63 11.91
C GLU A 100 6.08 -3.46 10.65
N ILE A 101 6.88 -2.95 9.71
CA ILE A 101 7.16 -3.65 8.46
C ILE A 101 8.39 -4.53 8.61
N ALA A 102 8.20 -5.84 8.40
CA ALA A 102 9.28 -6.82 8.47
C ALA A 102 10.13 -6.82 7.21
N GLU A 103 9.50 -6.66 6.05
CA GLU A 103 10.23 -6.67 4.79
C GLU A 103 9.45 -5.96 3.67
N ALA A 104 10.18 -5.52 2.66
CA ALA A 104 9.62 -4.99 1.42
C ALA A 104 10.21 -5.79 0.26
N ALA A 105 9.42 -6.06 -0.76
CA ALA A 105 9.85 -6.86 -1.90
C ALA A 105 9.16 -6.39 -3.19
N TRP A 106 9.88 -6.53 -4.29
CA TRP A 106 9.33 -6.31 -5.63
C TRP A 106 8.73 -7.63 -6.10
N ILE A 107 7.42 -7.64 -6.34
CA ILE A 107 6.68 -8.86 -6.64
C ILE A 107 6.09 -8.78 -8.04
N ASP A 108 6.26 -9.85 -8.83
CA ASP A 108 5.66 -9.96 -10.15
C ASP A 108 4.14 -10.12 -9.98
N PRO A 109 3.32 -9.25 -10.60
CA PRO A 109 1.86 -9.38 -10.51
C PRO A 109 1.32 -10.71 -11.03
N ALA A 110 2.05 -11.38 -11.92
CA ALA A 110 1.66 -12.70 -12.42
C ALA A 110 1.89 -13.82 -11.40
N ASP A 111 2.72 -13.57 -10.39
CA ASP A 111 3.02 -14.52 -9.30
C ASP A 111 2.70 -13.86 -7.97
N HIS A 112 1.41 -13.75 -7.68
CA HIS A 112 0.92 -13.03 -6.50
C HIS A 112 0.43 -13.95 -5.38
N THR A 113 0.88 -15.20 -5.35
CA THR A 113 0.55 -16.14 -4.28
C THR A 113 1.02 -15.59 -2.93
N GLY A 114 0.11 -15.45 -1.99
CA GLY A 114 0.41 -14.89 -0.67
C GLY A 114 0.42 -13.36 -0.61
N VAL A 115 0.02 -12.68 -1.69
CA VAL A 115 -0.08 -11.23 -1.73
C VAL A 115 -1.55 -10.81 -1.65
N GLU A 116 -1.85 -9.87 -0.76
CA GLU A 116 -3.15 -9.21 -0.69
C GLU A 116 -3.07 -7.85 -1.39
N LEU A 117 -3.80 -7.71 -2.45
CA LEU A 117 -3.82 -6.46 -3.20
C LEU A 117 -5.19 -5.78 -3.10
#